data_9931754c64f76af76066c546c932faaf
#
_entry.id   9931754c64f76af76066c546c932faaf
#
_cell.length_a   1.000
_cell.length_b   1.000
_cell.length_c   1.000
_cell.angle_alpha   90.00
_cell.angle_beta   90.00
_cell.angle_gamma   90.00
#
_symmetry.space_group_name_H-M   'P 1'
#
loop_
_entity.id
_entity.type
_entity.pdbx_description
1 polymer ?
#
loop_
_entity_poly.entity_id
_entity_poly.type
_entity_poly.pdbx_seq_one_letter_code
_entity_poly.pdbx_strand_id
1 'polypeptide(L)'
;MTKNRIKMLIAFSMLAIVVILGFSLSALDSRKDIYPDDDTRIRLYGEAHGKKVYYDIEFELWKECYDEGYRALFIEVPYYTAEYLNLWMREDSDEIIDQIFEDIQGTQSGNEHYYEFFHKIKASCPQTVFYGTDVGHQYDTTGARYLSYLADKGLEESDNYHLAEECVKQGMEHHSNPSVRDGFSLKRESYMISNFIDAYDRCGTEKIMGIYGSAHTDLRDPDLMAGRLKSHYGDVISSVRISTIAFGENRPYRIGFCVTGFVFLLMLFIPNIYWGMKAKPKGYDEVAKDENKILLLFERVGEVMVTCEFLIFPALNPYLKLLPDGVFFDWKIIMCVAALVLMILYECYWVRYFRSERALRDQYSSFAGFPVAGATLPVIAVFLLGLYSMNLIVTFSGIILGIGHIGIHLRHYKEIIGKD
;
A
#
# COMPACT_ATOMS: atom_id res chain seq x y z
N MET A 1 -8.89 41.54 16.22
CA MET A 1 -7.78 40.56 16.29
C MET A 1 -6.52 41.30 16.67
N THR A 2 -5.81 40.88 17.73
CA THR A 2 -4.54 41.51 18.12
C THR A 2 -3.45 41.22 17.06
N LYS A 3 -2.52 42.20 16.88
CA LYS A 3 -1.42 42.12 15.89
C LYS A 3 -0.61 40.81 15.97
N ASN A 4 -0.57 40.16 17.14
CA ASN A 4 0.08 38.88 17.39
C ASN A 4 -0.73 37.68 16.84
N ARG A 5 -2.06 37.73 16.85
CA ARG A 5 -2.91 36.66 16.27
C ARG A 5 -2.82 36.65 14.75
N ILE A 6 -2.71 37.83 14.12
CA ILE A 6 -2.49 37.93 12.67
C ILE A 6 -1.12 37.36 12.27
N LYS A 7 -0.05 37.69 13.02
CA LYS A 7 1.29 37.14 12.77
C LYS A 7 1.33 35.63 12.93
N MET A 8 0.64 35.10 13.93
CA MET A 8 0.56 33.66 14.18
C MET A 8 -0.21 32.94 13.08
N LEU A 9 -1.32 33.53 12.60
CA LEU A 9 -2.10 32.99 11.47
C LEU A 9 -1.28 32.97 10.18
N ILE A 10 -0.52 34.05 9.90
CA ILE A 10 0.36 34.14 8.73
C ILE A 10 1.50 33.10 8.82
N ALA A 11 2.12 32.94 9.98
CA ALA A 11 3.16 31.94 10.19
C ALA A 11 2.62 30.51 10.00
N PHE A 12 1.42 30.22 10.53
CA PHE A 12 0.74 28.93 10.33
C PHE A 12 0.37 28.68 8.86
N SER A 13 -0.13 29.71 8.16
CA SER A 13 -0.46 29.58 6.74
C SER A 13 0.80 29.37 5.89
N MET A 14 1.90 30.05 6.19
CA MET A 14 3.18 29.85 5.50
C MET A 14 3.76 28.46 5.78
N LEU A 15 3.69 27.97 7.02
CA LEU A 15 4.12 26.61 7.37
C LEU A 15 3.27 25.56 6.62
N ALA A 16 1.96 25.76 6.58
CA ALA A 16 1.05 24.88 5.84
C ALA A 16 1.37 24.89 4.33
N ILE A 17 1.65 26.05 3.73
CA ILE A 17 2.02 26.16 2.33
C ILE A 17 3.36 25.47 2.04
N VAL A 18 4.38 25.65 2.89
CA VAL A 18 5.69 25.00 2.74
C VAL A 18 5.56 23.48 2.88
N VAL A 19 4.77 23.03 3.85
CA VAL A 19 4.46 21.62 4.06
C VAL A 19 3.72 21.06 2.83
N ILE A 20 2.70 21.73 2.34
CA ILE A 20 1.92 21.31 1.15
C ILE A 20 2.82 21.24 -0.09
N LEU A 21 3.66 22.25 -0.33
CA LEU A 21 4.56 22.29 -1.50
C LEU A 21 5.65 21.22 -1.40
N GLY A 22 6.28 21.04 -0.23
CA GLY A 22 7.30 20.02 -0.02
C GLY A 22 6.76 18.60 -0.21
N PHE A 23 5.53 18.35 0.28
CA PHE A 23 4.88 17.05 0.16
C PHE A 23 4.26 16.80 -1.21
N SER A 24 3.78 17.84 -1.90
CA SER A 24 3.30 17.69 -3.30
C SER A 24 4.43 17.28 -4.24
N LEU A 25 5.63 17.83 -4.04
CA LEU A 25 6.82 17.45 -4.80
C LEU A 25 7.26 16.01 -4.48
N SER A 26 7.22 15.60 -3.20
CA SER A 26 7.49 14.22 -2.78
C SER A 26 6.43 13.23 -3.30
N ALA A 27 5.16 13.65 -3.40
CA ALA A 27 4.09 12.81 -3.96
C ALA A 27 4.21 12.63 -5.47
N LEU A 28 4.72 13.62 -6.20
CA LEU A 28 5.02 13.52 -7.63
C LEU A 28 6.18 12.55 -7.89
N ASP A 29 7.19 12.56 -7.03
CA ASP A 29 8.33 11.65 -7.11
C ASP A 29 7.95 10.20 -6.74
N SER A 30 7.10 10.03 -5.73
CA SER A 30 6.62 8.70 -5.33
C SER A 30 5.57 8.08 -6.26
N ARG A 31 4.90 8.85 -7.11
CA ARG A 31 4.03 8.34 -8.18
C ARG A 31 4.81 7.65 -9.29
N LYS A 32 6.04 8.11 -9.58
CA LYS A 32 6.92 7.47 -10.55
C LYS A 32 7.27 6.03 -10.20
N ASP A 33 7.34 5.71 -8.90
CA ASP A 33 7.67 4.35 -8.43
C ASP A 33 6.52 3.34 -8.52
N ILE A 34 5.25 3.82 -8.65
CA ILE A 34 4.06 2.97 -8.65
C ILE A 34 3.48 2.79 -10.06
N TYR A 35 3.50 3.84 -10.85
CA TYR A 35 3.14 3.81 -12.27
C TYR A 35 4.41 4.06 -13.05
N PRO A 36 5.00 2.99 -13.62
CA PRO A 36 6.18 3.15 -14.45
C PRO A 36 5.88 4.10 -15.61
N ASP A 37 6.82 4.99 -15.90
CA ASP A 37 6.74 5.87 -17.07
C ASP A 37 6.51 5.03 -18.35
N ASP A 38 5.96 5.61 -19.40
CA ASP A 38 5.72 4.94 -20.70
C ASP A 38 6.98 4.26 -21.26
N ASP A 39 8.17 4.70 -20.85
CA ASP A 39 9.47 4.13 -21.25
C ASP A 39 9.90 2.90 -20.43
N THR A 40 9.15 2.50 -19.38
CA THR A 40 9.48 1.33 -18.57
C THR A 40 9.22 0.05 -19.36
N ARG A 41 10.27 -0.76 -19.52
CA ARG A 41 10.24 -2.02 -20.27
C ARG A 41 10.23 -3.24 -19.35
N ILE A 42 10.87 -3.13 -18.18
CA ILE A 42 11.00 -4.19 -17.18
C ILE A 42 10.24 -3.77 -15.94
N ARG A 43 9.13 -4.43 -15.65
CA ARG A 43 8.29 -4.18 -14.46
C ARG A 43 8.47 -5.33 -13.47
N LEU A 44 9.17 -5.10 -12.36
CA LEU A 44 9.35 -6.09 -11.30
C LEU A 44 8.33 -5.88 -10.18
N TYR A 45 7.80 -6.98 -9.67
CA TYR A 45 6.89 -7.00 -8.53
C TYR A 45 7.43 -7.93 -7.45
N GLY A 46 7.64 -7.38 -6.25
CA GLY A 46 8.15 -8.10 -5.09
C GLY A 46 7.03 -8.58 -4.18
N GLU A 47 6.97 -9.88 -3.94
CA GLU A 47 5.91 -10.52 -3.17
C GLU A 47 6.42 -11.25 -1.91
N ALA A 48 5.53 -11.85 -1.12
CA ALA A 48 5.85 -12.81 -0.06
C ALA A 48 5.13 -14.13 -0.32
N HIS A 49 5.92 -15.15 -0.65
CA HIS A 49 5.44 -16.45 -1.09
C HIS A 49 4.36 -17.09 -0.20
N GLY A 50 3.52 -17.91 -0.81
CA GLY A 50 2.62 -18.84 -0.13
C GLY A 50 1.29 -18.25 0.37
N LYS A 51 0.93 -17.03 0.02
CA LYS A 51 -0.33 -16.41 0.46
C LYS A 51 -1.25 -16.09 -0.72
N LYS A 52 -2.49 -16.58 -0.65
CA LYS A 52 -3.52 -16.36 -1.68
C LYS A 52 -3.62 -14.91 -2.16
N VAL A 53 -3.61 -13.95 -1.23
CA VAL A 53 -3.77 -12.53 -1.57
C VAL A 53 -2.68 -11.99 -2.50
N TYR A 54 -1.45 -12.53 -2.43
CA TYR A 54 -0.39 -12.14 -3.36
C TYR A 54 -0.66 -12.69 -4.75
N TYR A 55 -0.98 -13.97 -4.87
CA TYR A 55 -1.28 -14.60 -6.15
C TYR A 55 -2.48 -13.95 -6.87
N ASP A 56 -3.50 -13.52 -6.11
CA ASP A 56 -4.62 -12.78 -6.69
C ASP A 56 -4.18 -11.41 -7.23
N ILE A 57 -3.31 -10.68 -6.50
CA ILE A 57 -2.77 -9.38 -6.95
C ILE A 57 -1.84 -9.57 -8.16
N GLU A 58 -0.96 -10.56 -8.13
CA GLU A 58 -0.03 -10.88 -9.21
C GLU A 58 -0.76 -11.22 -10.51
N PHE A 59 -1.84 -12.00 -10.39
CA PHE A 59 -2.68 -12.30 -11.54
C PHE A 59 -3.31 -11.04 -12.15
N GLU A 60 -3.86 -10.13 -11.32
CA GLU A 60 -4.43 -8.88 -11.81
C GLU A 60 -3.37 -7.99 -12.48
N LEU A 61 -2.18 -7.85 -11.86
CA LEU A 61 -1.06 -7.11 -12.43
C LEU A 61 -0.60 -7.71 -13.76
N TRP A 62 -0.52 -9.06 -13.82
CA TRP A 62 -0.16 -9.72 -15.07
C TRP A 62 -1.21 -9.52 -16.15
N LYS A 63 -2.49 -9.64 -15.77
CA LYS A 63 -3.59 -9.42 -16.71
C LYS A 63 -3.59 -8.00 -17.28
N GLU A 64 -3.33 -6.98 -16.46
CA GLU A 64 -3.18 -5.59 -16.92
C GLU A 64 -2.03 -5.48 -17.93
N CYS A 65 -0.84 -6.01 -17.59
CA CYS A 65 0.30 -6.04 -18.50
C CYS A 65 -0.02 -6.82 -19.80
N TYR A 66 -0.70 -7.95 -19.69
CA TYR A 66 -1.10 -8.77 -20.83
C TYR A 66 -2.03 -8.02 -21.78
N ASP A 67 -3.00 -7.28 -21.24
CA ASP A 67 -3.93 -6.43 -22.00
C ASP A 67 -3.19 -5.24 -22.65
N GLU A 68 -2.07 -4.76 -22.07
CA GLU A 68 -1.12 -3.81 -22.68
C GLU A 68 -0.18 -4.42 -23.72
N GLY A 69 -0.29 -5.72 -23.99
CA GLY A 69 0.49 -6.42 -25.03
C GLY A 69 1.74 -7.14 -24.52
N TYR A 70 1.98 -7.19 -23.20
CA TYR A 70 3.05 -8.02 -22.64
C TYR A 70 2.74 -9.51 -22.86
N ARG A 71 3.80 -10.31 -23.09
CA ARG A 71 3.67 -11.76 -23.27
C ARG A 71 4.70 -12.55 -22.46
N ALA A 72 5.81 -11.92 -22.05
CA ALA A 72 6.87 -12.53 -21.28
C ALA A 72 6.68 -12.27 -19.78
N LEU A 73 6.45 -13.33 -19.03
CA LEU A 73 6.32 -13.33 -17.57
C LEU A 73 7.53 -14.03 -16.95
N PHE A 74 8.37 -13.26 -16.28
CA PHE A 74 9.55 -13.73 -15.57
C PHE A 74 9.16 -14.09 -14.14
N ILE A 75 9.54 -15.28 -13.69
CA ILE A 75 9.16 -15.81 -12.36
C ILE A 75 10.34 -16.44 -11.65
N GLU A 76 10.25 -16.45 -10.31
CA GLU A 76 11.26 -17.03 -9.41
C GLU A 76 11.11 -18.55 -9.35
N VAL A 77 11.35 -19.21 -10.46
CA VAL A 77 11.43 -20.66 -10.59
C VAL A 77 12.62 -21.06 -11.47
N PRO A 78 13.09 -22.31 -11.39
CA PRO A 78 14.14 -22.82 -12.27
C PRO A 78 13.77 -22.74 -13.75
N TYR A 79 14.77 -22.62 -14.61
CA TYR A 79 14.61 -22.62 -16.06
C TYR A 79 13.72 -23.77 -16.56
N TYR A 80 14.04 -25.01 -16.20
CA TYR A 80 13.29 -26.18 -16.64
C TYR A 80 11.84 -26.22 -16.13
N THR A 81 11.54 -25.63 -14.99
CA THR A 81 10.18 -25.51 -14.48
C THR A 81 9.35 -24.57 -15.34
N ALA A 82 9.93 -23.40 -15.72
CA ALA A 82 9.25 -22.48 -16.63
C ALA A 82 9.02 -23.10 -18.01
N GLU A 83 9.99 -23.85 -18.53
CA GLU A 83 9.83 -24.57 -19.81
C GLU A 83 8.73 -25.64 -19.75
N TYR A 84 8.61 -26.37 -18.64
CA TYR A 84 7.48 -27.26 -18.44
C TYR A 84 6.14 -26.54 -18.37
N LEU A 85 6.09 -25.38 -17.70
CA LEU A 85 4.88 -24.54 -17.69
C LEU A 85 4.55 -24.08 -19.13
N ASN A 86 5.55 -23.74 -19.96
CA ASN A 86 5.35 -23.38 -21.35
C ASN A 86 4.84 -24.54 -22.21
N LEU A 87 5.24 -25.79 -21.91
CA LEU A 87 4.66 -26.98 -22.53
C LEU A 87 3.20 -27.18 -22.08
N TRP A 88 2.94 -27.10 -20.78
CA TRP A 88 1.59 -27.23 -20.24
C TRP A 88 0.61 -26.17 -20.79
N MET A 89 1.04 -24.95 -21.01
CA MET A 89 0.22 -23.89 -21.61
C MET A 89 -0.36 -24.29 -22.99
N ARG A 90 0.25 -25.26 -23.67
CA ARG A 90 -0.14 -25.73 -25.01
C ARG A 90 -0.89 -27.06 -24.99
N GLU A 91 -0.98 -27.73 -23.84
CA GLU A 91 -1.63 -29.01 -23.66
C GLU A 91 -3.04 -28.84 -23.08
N ASP A 92 -3.94 -29.74 -23.44
CA ASP A 92 -5.28 -29.77 -22.84
C ASP A 92 -5.30 -30.49 -21.47
N SER A 93 -4.25 -31.30 -21.18
CA SER A 93 -4.08 -32.05 -19.94
C SER A 93 -3.36 -31.23 -18.87
N ASP A 94 -3.67 -31.48 -17.61
CA ASP A 94 -2.97 -30.90 -16.46
C ASP A 94 -1.86 -31.80 -15.92
N GLU A 95 -1.54 -32.93 -16.58
CA GLU A 95 -0.53 -33.88 -16.12
C GLU A 95 0.82 -33.22 -15.82
N ILE A 96 1.28 -32.29 -16.66
CA ILE A 96 2.56 -31.59 -16.49
C ILE A 96 2.55 -30.71 -15.24
N ILE A 97 1.52 -29.92 -15.04
CA ILE A 97 1.44 -29.03 -13.87
C ILE A 97 1.24 -29.83 -12.58
N ASP A 98 0.46 -30.91 -12.64
CA ASP A 98 0.26 -31.80 -11.49
C ASP A 98 1.60 -32.37 -11.02
N GLN A 99 2.45 -32.85 -11.94
CA GLN A 99 3.78 -33.35 -11.63
C GLN A 99 4.71 -32.27 -11.05
N ILE A 100 4.65 -31.03 -11.55
CA ILE A 100 5.41 -29.92 -10.98
C ILE A 100 4.96 -29.71 -9.52
N PHE A 101 3.67 -29.70 -9.26
CA PHE A 101 3.13 -29.46 -7.93
C PHE A 101 3.35 -30.62 -6.95
N GLU A 102 3.45 -31.85 -7.43
CA GLU A 102 3.92 -33.00 -6.64
C GLU A 102 5.37 -32.81 -6.21
N ASP A 103 6.25 -32.38 -7.12
CA ASP A 103 7.67 -32.18 -6.85
C ASP A 103 7.94 -31.03 -5.85
N ILE A 104 7.13 -29.99 -5.83
CA ILE A 104 7.27 -28.83 -4.93
C ILE A 104 6.44 -28.95 -3.64
N GLN A 105 5.75 -30.08 -3.44
CA GLN A 105 4.94 -30.28 -2.25
C GLN A 105 5.77 -30.10 -0.96
N GLY A 106 5.21 -29.39 0.03
CA GLY A 106 5.87 -29.07 1.29
C GLY A 106 6.78 -27.84 1.25
N THR A 107 6.98 -27.22 0.09
CA THR A 107 7.60 -25.89 -0.02
C THR A 107 6.58 -24.76 0.13
N GLN A 108 7.03 -23.52 0.23
CA GLN A 108 6.13 -22.36 0.30
C GLN A 108 5.28 -22.18 -0.97
N SER A 109 5.83 -22.56 -2.13
CA SER A 109 5.14 -22.50 -3.43
C SER A 109 4.28 -23.72 -3.72
N GLY A 110 4.42 -24.83 -2.98
CA GLY A 110 3.63 -26.05 -3.14
C GLY A 110 2.24 -25.96 -2.48
N ASN A 111 1.42 -25.02 -2.90
CA ASN A 111 0.08 -24.78 -2.35
C ASN A 111 -0.98 -24.58 -3.44
N GLU A 112 -2.26 -24.82 -3.09
CA GLU A 112 -3.40 -24.73 -4.00
C GLU A 112 -3.56 -23.36 -4.68
N HIS A 113 -3.20 -22.28 -4.00
CA HIS A 113 -3.39 -20.93 -4.53
C HIS A 113 -2.41 -20.59 -5.64
N TYR A 114 -1.18 -21.13 -5.56
CA TYR A 114 -0.20 -20.99 -6.64
C TYR A 114 -0.57 -21.86 -7.84
N TYR A 115 -1.14 -23.03 -7.59
CA TYR A 115 -1.73 -23.87 -8.64
C TYR A 115 -2.87 -23.14 -9.37
N GLU A 116 -3.82 -22.57 -8.63
CA GLU A 116 -4.92 -21.77 -9.18
C GLU A 116 -4.41 -20.54 -9.97
N PHE A 117 -3.33 -19.92 -9.54
CA PHE A 117 -2.73 -18.77 -10.23
C PHE A 117 -2.31 -19.13 -11.66
N PHE A 118 -1.63 -20.24 -11.87
CA PHE A 118 -1.26 -20.70 -13.21
C PHE A 118 -2.48 -21.06 -14.06
N HIS A 119 -3.48 -21.69 -13.48
CA HIS A 119 -4.73 -21.99 -14.18
C HIS A 119 -5.48 -20.73 -14.63
N LYS A 120 -5.51 -19.69 -13.79
CA LYS A 120 -6.07 -18.39 -14.16
C LYS A 120 -5.30 -17.76 -15.33
N ILE A 121 -3.98 -17.86 -15.32
CA ILE A 121 -3.15 -17.38 -16.44
C ILE A 121 -3.44 -18.15 -17.72
N LYS A 122 -3.46 -19.47 -17.67
CA LYS A 122 -3.77 -20.31 -18.83
C LYS A 122 -5.13 -19.96 -19.45
N ALA A 123 -6.15 -19.79 -18.59
CA ALA A 123 -7.51 -19.48 -19.02
C ALA A 123 -7.68 -18.06 -19.57
N SER A 124 -7.02 -17.05 -18.98
CA SER A 124 -7.27 -15.64 -19.29
C SER A 124 -6.17 -14.98 -20.11
N CYS A 125 -4.94 -15.51 -20.05
CA CYS A 125 -3.75 -14.99 -20.71
C CYS A 125 -3.00 -16.08 -21.48
N PRO A 126 -3.65 -16.78 -22.46
CA PRO A 126 -3.13 -18.02 -23.06
C PRO A 126 -1.85 -17.86 -23.89
N GLN A 127 -1.46 -16.64 -24.24
CA GLN A 127 -0.21 -16.37 -24.98
C GLN A 127 0.96 -16.04 -24.04
N THR A 128 0.82 -16.24 -22.73
CA THR A 128 1.90 -16.04 -21.76
C THR A 128 3.04 -17.03 -22.05
N VAL A 129 4.26 -16.51 -22.02
CA VAL A 129 5.50 -17.29 -22.03
C VAL A 129 6.21 -17.06 -20.69
N PHE A 130 6.43 -18.12 -19.95
CA PHE A 130 7.13 -18.09 -18.67
C PHE A 130 8.63 -18.16 -18.87
N TYR A 131 9.37 -17.35 -18.10
CA TYR A 131 10.83 -17.35 -18.04
C TYR A 131 11.27 -17.58 -16.59
N GLY A 132 11.87 -18.73 -16.32
CA GLY A 132 12.45 -19.09 -15.03
C GLY A 132 13.88 -18.61 -14.93
N THR A 133 14.18 -17.88 -13.86
CA THR A 133 15.50 -17.26 -13.68
C THR A 133 16.17 -17.60 -12.37
N ASP A 134 15.55 -18.46 -11.55
CA ASP A 134 16.16 -18.95 -10.31
C ASP A 134 17.14 -20.11 -10.57
N VAL A 135 17.92 -20.42 -9.55
CA VAL A 135 18.77 -21.61 -9.54
C VAL A 135 17.93 -22.89 -9.54
N GLY A 136 18.54 -24.03 -9.83
CA GLY A 136 17.85 -25.32 -9.88
C GLY A 136 17.33 -25.78 -8.52
N HIS A 137 16.04 -25.64 -8.27
CA HIS A 137 15.31 -26.35 -7.23
C HIS A 137 14.67 -27.59 -7.85
N GLN A 138 14.47 -28.67 -7.09
CA GLN A 138 13.95 -29.94 -7.61
C GLN A 138 14.73 -30.44 -8.84
N TYR A 139 16.07 -30.28 -8.82
CA TYR A 139 16.94 -30.62 -9.94
C TYR A 139 16.97 -32.14 -10.21
N ASP A 140 16.77 -32.96 -9.16
CA ASP A 140 16.72 -34.42 -9.22
C ASP A 140 15.33 -35.00 -9.56
N THR A 141 14.29 -34.18 -9.60
CA THR A 141 12.92 -34.54 -10.01
C THR A 141 12.52 -33.78 -11.28
N THR A 142 12.00 -32.56 -11.18
CA THR A 142 11.57 -31.74 -12.33
C THR A 142 12.72 -31.52 -13.34
N GLY A 143 13.92 -31.19 -12.85
CA GLY A 143 15.09 -30.96 -13.70
C GLY A 143 15.51 -32.20 -14.46
N ALA A 144 15.66 -33.34 -13.74
CA ALA A 144 16.01 -34.63 -14.37
C ALA A 144 14.97 -35.09 -15.39
N ARG A 145 13.68 -34.88 -15.09
CA ARG A 145 12.57 -35.22 -16.00
C ARG A 145 12.60 -34.37 -17.26
N TYR A 146 12.89 -33.06 -17.15
CA TYR A 146 12.99 -32.18 -18.32
C TYR A 146 14.18 -32.53 -19.22
N LEU A 147 15.35 -32.83 -18.65
CA LEU A 147 16.52 -33.31 -19.41
C LEU A 147 16.21 -34.64 -20.12
N SER A 148 15.54 -35.58 -19.43
CA SER A 148 15.09 -36.83 -20.04
C SER A 148 14.12 -36.61 -21.21
N TYR A 149 13.16 -35.70 -21.02
CA TYR A 149 12.20 -35.32 -22.09
C TYR A 149 12.90 -34.75 -23.32
N LEU A 150 13.95 -33.94 -23.16
CA LEU A 150 14.71 -33.42 -24.28
C LEU A 150 15.59 -34.51 -24.94
N ALA A 151 16.21 -35.38 -24.15
CA ALA A 151 17.01 -36.50 -24.63
C ALA A 151 16.16 -37.49 -25.44
N ASP A 152 14.96 -37.84 -24.98
CA ASP A 152 14.02 -38.70 -25.69
C ASP A 152 13.58 -38.14 -27.05
N LYS A 153 13.75 -36.81 -27.26
CA LYS A 153 13.53 -36.13 -28.54
C LYS A 153 14.78 -35.92 -29.37
N GLY A 154 15.93 -36.37 -28.87
CA GLY A 154 17.24 -36.16 -29.56
C GLY A 154 17.69 -34.71 -29.54
N LEU A 155 17.38 -33.97 -28.47
CA LEU A 155 17.67 -32.53 -28.32
C LEU A 155 18.80 -32.25 -27.33
N GLU A 156 19.72 -33.18 -27.07
CA GLU A 156 20.83 -33.05 -26.13
C GLU A 156 21.83 -31.96 -26.51
N GLU A 157 21.91 -31.62 -27.79
CA GLU A 157 22.77 -30.54 -28.32
C GLU A 157 22.03 -29.19 -28.43
N SER A 158 20.80 -29.11 -27.94
CA SER A 158 20.00 -27.87 -28.00
C SER A 158 20.37 -26.89 -26.90
N ASP A 159 20.15 -25.59 -27.16
CA ASP A 159 20.30 -24.54 -26.16
C ASP A 159 19.44 -24.82 -24.91
N ASN A 160 18.22 -25.36 -25.10
CA ASN A 160 17.34 -25.71 -23.99
C ASN A 160 17.91 -26.78 -23.06
N TYR A 161 18.60 -27.78 -23.65
CA TYR A 161 19.28 -28.83 -22.88
C TYR A 161 20.42 -28.23 -22.06
N HIS A 162 21.30 -27.46 -22.68
CA HIS A 162 22.44 -26.83 -22.01
C HIS A 162 22.01 -25.84 -20.92
N LEU A 163 20.94 -25.07 -21.14
CA LEU A 163 20.41 -24.18 -20.12
C LEU A 163 19.81 -24.94 -18.93
N ALA A 164 19.17 -26.09 -19.19
CA ALA A 164 18.66 -26.94 -18.14
C ALA A 164 19.80 -27.57 -17.32
N GLU A 165 20.87 -28.06 -17.99
CA GLU A 165 22.07 -28.59 -17.30
C GLU A 165 22.74 -27.52 -16.45
N GLU A 166 22.92 -26.31 -16.95
CA GLU A 166 23.51 -25.21 -16.18
C GLU A 166 22.64 -24.85 -14.98
N CYS A 167 21.32 -24.79 -15.15
CA CYS A 167 20.39 -24.57 -14.04
C CYS A 167 20.47 -25.65 -12.96
N VAL A 168 20.57 -26.94 -13.36
CA VAL A 168 20.80 -28.06 -12.43
C VAL A 168 22.11 -27.87 -11.67
N LYS A 169 23.21 -27.53 -12.35
CA LYS A 169 24.50 -27.29 -11.74
C LYS A 169 24.46 -26.13 -10.74
N GLN A 170 23.83 -25.00 -11.09
CA GLN A 170 23.64 -23.88 -10.16
C GLN A 170 22.88 -24.32 -8.92
N GLY A 171 21.83 -25.13 -9.07
CA GLY A 171 21.07 -25.71 -7.97
C GLY A 171 21.89 -26.60 -7.06
N MET A 172 22.67 -27.52 -7.63
CA MET A 172 23.58 -28.39 -6.87
C MET A 172 24.60 -27.58 -6.06
N GLU A 173 25.18 -26.54 -6.66
CA GLU A 173 26.10 -25.66 -5.96
C GLU A 173 25.43 -24.86 -4.84
N HIS A 174 24.22 -24.36 -5.08
CA HIS A 174 23.46 -23.61 -4.08
C HIS A 174 23.11 -24.48 -2.89
N HIS A 175 22.50 -25.66 -3.12
CA HIS A 175 22.02 -26.53 -2.06
C HIS A 175 23.15 -27.25 -1.30
N SER A 176 24.34 -27.41 -1.89
CA SER A 176 25.52 -27.95 -1.21
C SER A 176 26.26 -26.89 -0.38
N ASN A 177 25.95 -25.62 -0.49
CA ASN A 177 26.65 -24.54 0.19
C ASN A 177 26.19 -24.40 1.65
N PRO A 178 27.07 -24.67 2.66
CA PRO A 178 26.71 -24.58 4.08
C PRO A 178 26.44 -23.13 4.55
N SER A 179 26.75 -22.12 3.73
CA SER A 179 26.52 -20.70 4.06
C SER A 179 25.13 -20.21 3.66
N VAL A 180 24.33 -21.05 2.99
CA VAL A 180 22.94 -20.71 2.64
C VAL A 180 22.10 -20.72 3.91
N ARG A 181 21.46 -19.57 4.21
CA ARG A 181 20.50 -19.43 5.31
C ARG A 181 19.15 -19.05 4.73
N ASP A 182 18.12 -19.79 5.10
CA ASP A 182 16.73 -19.53 4.66
C ASP A 182 16.58 -19.37 3.12
N GLY A 183 17.38 -20.13 2.34
CA GLY A 183 17.36 -20.08 0.88
C GLY A 183 18.06 -18.88 0.25
N PHE A 184 18.60 -17.94 1.06
CA PHE A 184 19.29 -16.75 0.55
C PHE A 184 20.82 -16.94 0.52
N SER A 185 21.45 -16.51 -0.58
CA SER A 185 22.89 -16.31 -0.66
C SER A 185 23.22 -15.32 -1.78
N LEU A 186 24.29 -14.53 -1.60
CA LEU A 186 24.78 -13.63 -2.64
C LEU A 186 25.17 -14.37 -3.93
N LYS A 187 25.55 -15.63 -3.83
CA LYS A 187 25.84 -16.48 -5.01
C LYS A 187 24.56 -16.79 -5.79
N ARG A 188 23.43 -17.10 -5.10
CA ARG A 188 22.11 -17.27 -5.73
C ARG A 188 21.68 -15.97 -6.43
N GLU A 189 21.82 -14.81 -5.76
CA GLU A 189 21.56 -13.51 -6.39
C GLU A 189 22.34 -13.35 -7.70
N SER A 190 23.64 -13.69 -7.68
CA SER A 190 24.48 -13.59 -8.90
C SER A 190 24.01 -14.51 -10.03
N TYR A 191 23.54 -15.71 -9.69
CA TYR A 191 22.93 -16.61 -10.68
C TYR A 191 21.60 -16.07 -11.20
N MET A 192 20.71 -15.61 -10.32
CA MET A 192 19.43 -15.02 -10.74
C MET A 192 19.62 -13.84 -11.66
N ILE A 193 20.65 -13.00 -11.43
CA ILE A 193 20.98 -11.86 -12.27
C ILE A 193 21.44 -12.33 -13.67
N SER A 194 22.40 -13.25 -13.74
CA SER A 194 22.89 -13.76 -15.02
C SER A 194 21.78 -14.48 -15.80
N ASN A 195 20.99 -15.31 -15.12
CA ASN A 195 19.87 -16.01 -15.72
C ASN A 195 18.79 -15.03 -16.24
N PHE A 196 18.53 -13.95 -15.50
CA PHE A 196 17.60 -12.91 -15.93
C PHE A 196 18.09 -12.20 -17.18
N ILE A 197 19.35 -11.76 -17.23
CA ILE A 197 19.95 -11.08 -18.38
C ILE A 197 19.90 -11.99 -19.60
N ASP A 198 20.37 -13.24 -19.46
CA ASP A 198 20.36 -14.21 -20.54
C ASP A 198 18.94 -14.53 -21.05
N ALA A 199 17.97 -14.62 -20.15
CA ALA A 199 16.57 -14.82 -20.51
C ALA A 199 15.98 -13.59 -21.22
N TYR A 200 16.27 -12.39 -20.73
CA TYR A 200 15.80 -11.14 -21.33
C TYR A 200 16.37 -10.93 -22.75
N ASP A 201 17.65 -11.21 -22.95
CA ASP A 201 18.29 -11.12 -24.28
C ASP A 201 17.69 -12.12 -25.27
N ARG A 202 17.23 -13.28 -24.79
CA ARG A 202 16.62 -14.33 -25.64
C ARG A 202 15.11 -14.19 -25.82
N CYS A 203 14.40 -13.46 -24.96
CA CYS A 203 12.93 -13.44 -24.99
C CYS A 203 12.33 -12.74 -26.22
N GLY A 204 13.12 -11.99 -26.96
CA GLY A 204 12.70 -11.35 -28.23
C GLY A 204 11.66 -10.23 -28.07
N THR A 205 11.41 -9.78 -26.83
CA THR A 205 10.54 -8.65 -26.52
C THR A 205 11.23 -7.72 -25.53
N GLU A 206 10.97 -6.42 -25.66
CA GLU A 206 11.53 -5.44 -24.75
C GLU A 206 10.66 -5.26 -23.48
N LYS A 207 9.37 -5.65 -23.53
CA LYS A 207 8.42 -5.46 -22.45
C LYS A 207 8.18 -6.76 -21.70
N ILE A 208 8.59 -6.79 -20.45
CA ILE A 208 8.40 -7.94 -19.56
C ILE A 208 7.85 -7.53 -18.19
N MET A 209 7.13 -8.45 -17.56
CA MET A 209 6.82 -8.39 -16.15
C MET A 209 7.58 -9.48 -15.41
N GLY A 210 8.11 -9.16 -14.22
CA GLY A 210 8.79 -10.10 -13.34
C GLY A 210 8.13 -10.18 -11.97
N ILE A 211 7.93 -11.40 -11.43
CA ILE A 211 7.40 -11.68 -10.10
C ILE A 211 8.47 -12.41 -9.31
N TYR A 212 8.89 -11.84 -8.18
CA TYR A 212 9.96 -12.37 -7.33
C TYR A 212 9.65 -12.11 -5.87
N GLY A 213 10.22 -12.89 -4.97
CA GLY A 213 10.23 -12.59 -3.55
C GLY A 213 10.77 -11.18 -3.29
N SER A 214 10.11 -10.46 -2.40
CA SER A 214 10.44 -9.04 -2.15
C SER A 214 11.86 -8.80 -1.63
N ALA A 215 12.55 -9.86 -1.22
CA ALA A 215 13.97 -9.81 -0.86
C ALA A 215 14.88 -9.52 -2.07
N HIS A 216 14.45 -9.85 -3.29
CA HIS A 216 15.22 -9.72 -4.53
C HIS A 216 14.93 -8.42 -5.30
N THR A 217 13.94 -7.63 -4.88
CA THR A 217 13.33 -6.58 -5.71
C THR A 217 13.61 -5.14 -5.27
N ASP A 218 14.49 -4.87 -4.29
CA ASP A 218 14.87 -3.49 -3.93
C ASP A 218 15.90 -2.93 -4.92
N LEU A 219 15.46 -1.95 -5.73
CA LEU A 219 16.32 -1.27 -6.72
C LEU A 219 17.48 -0.46 -6.11
N ARG A 220 17.43 -0.17 -4.80
CA ARG A 220 18.43 0.65 -4.10
C ARG A 220 19.57 -0.19 -3.52
N ASP A 221 19.35 -1.49 -3.36
CA ASP A 221 20.36 -2.38 -2.82
C ASP A 221 21.23 -2.93 -3.95
N PRO A 222 22.53 -2.54 -4.03
CA PRO A 222 23.42 -2.94 -5.11
C PRO A 222 23.84 -4.42 -5.05
N ASP A 223 23.56 -5.13 -3.97
CA ASP A 223 23.89 -6.53 -3.79
C ASP A 223 22.74 -7.46 -4.21
N LEU A 224 21.52 -6.93 -4.30
CA LEU A 224 20.33 -7.67 -4.69
C LEU A 224 20.08 -7.64 -6.21
N MET A 225 19.28 -8.60 -6.68
CA MET A 225 18.97 -8.79 -8.09
C MET A 225 18.47 -7.49 -8.75
N ALA A 226 17.43 -6.88 -8.22
CA ALA A 226 16.83 -5.68 -8.84
C ALA A 226 17.79 -4.49 -8.87
N GLY A 227 18.59 -4.25 -7.84
CA GLY A 227 19.58 -3.16 -7.82
C GLY A 227 20.67 -3.35 -8.85
N ARG A 228 21.13 -4.58 -9.07
CA ARG A 228 22.13 -4.90 -10.11
C ARG A 228 21.54 -4.84 -11.51
N LEU A 229 20.30 -5.30 -11.71
CA LEU A 229 19.58 -5.13 -12.96
C LEU A 229 19.34 -3.64 -13.28
N LYS A 230 19.04 -2.81 -12.26
CA LYS A 230 18.97 -1.34 -12.42
C LYS A 230 20.28 -0.74 -12.88
N SER A 231 21.38 -1.21 -12.33
CA SER A 231 22.73 -0.78 -12.75
C SER A 231 23.06 -1.18 -14.20
N HIS A 232 22.49 -2.30 -14.67
CA HIS A 232 22.70 -2.84 -16.01
C HIS A 232 21.79 -2.18 -17.06
N TYR A 233 20.49 -2.06 -16.77
CA TYR A 233 19.47 -1.60 -17.72
C TYR A 233 19.12 -0.11 -17.59
N GLY A 234 19.53 0.58 -16.52
CA GLY A 234 19.24 1.99 -16.33
C GLY A 234 17.77 2.24 -15.97
N ASP A 235 17.19 3.30 -16.55
CA ASP A 235 15.87 3.81 -16.16
C ASP A 235 14.68 3.05 -16.77
N VAL A 236 14.94 2.05 -17.62
CA VAL A 236 13.89 1.23 -18.22
C VAL A 236 13.31 0.16 -17.28
N ILE A 237 13.88 0.01 -16.06
CA ILE A 237 13.43 -0.94 -15.04
C ILE A 237 12.72 -0.23 -13.90
N SER A 238 11.59 -0.74 -13.50
CA SER A 238 10.86 -0.36 -12.28
C SER A 238 10.66 -1.56 -11.37
N SER A 239 10.52 -1.33 -10.08
CA SER A 239 10.19 -2.37 -9.10
C SER A 239 9.22 -1.86 -8.06
N VAL A 240 8.18 -2.64 -7.80
CA VAL A 240 7.15 -2.34 -6.80
C VAL A 240 7.02 -3.52 -5.85
N ARG A 241 7.17 -3.27 -4.56
CA ARG A 241 6.89 -4.28 -3.55
C ARG A 241 5.38 -4.38 -3.35
N ILE A 242 4.81 -5.56 -3.62
CA ILE A 242 3.42 -5.87 -3.29
C ILE A 242 3.32 -5.95 -1.76
N SER A 243 2.48 -5.11 -1.16
CA SER A 243 2.31 -5.08 0.29
C SER A 243 0.91 -5.57 0.66
N THR A 244 0.83 -6.64 1.46
CA THR A 244 -0.45 -7.18 1.97
C THR A 244 -1.05 -6.37 3.11
N ILE A 245 -0.26 -5.46 3.73
CA ILE A 245 -0.78 -4.53 4.74
C ILE A 245 -1.48 -3.36 4.05
N ALA A 246 -1.14 -3.09 2.80
CA ALA A 246 -1.80 -2.13 1.98
C ALA A 246 -2.67 -2.87 0.97
N PHE A 247 -3.95 -2.93 1.23
CA PHE A 247 -4.92 -3.13 0.17
C PHE A 247 -4.74 -1.98 -0.84
N GLY A 248 -4.03 -2.25 -1.92
CA GLY A 248 -3.56 -1.21 -2.82
C GLY A 248 -2.52 -0.30 -2.15
N GLU A 249 -2.50 0.94 -2.48
CA GLU A 249 -1.50 1.93 -2.05
C GLU A 249 -1.59 2.39 -0.58
N ASN A 250 -2.33 1.72 0.28
CA ASN A 250 -2.54 2.16 1.66
C ASN A 250 -1.34 1.83 2.55
N ARG A 251 -0.21 2.51 2.29
CA ARG A 251 0.95 2.54 3.19
C ARG A 251 0.61 3.54 4.30
N PRO A 252 0.43 3.12 5.56
CA PRO A 252 -0.04 3.99 6.65
C PRO A 252 0.76 5.27 6.82
N TYR A 253 2.05 5.23 6.53
CA TYR A 253 2.99 6.35 6.74
C TYR A 253 3.55 6.93 5.44
N ARG A 254 2.98 6.57 4.29
CA ARG A 254 3.34 7.22 3.03
C ARG A 254 2.96 8.70 3.08
N ILE A 255 3.88 9.53 2.64
CA ILE A 255 3.70 10.97 2.58
C ILE A 255 3.20 11.36 1.19
N GLY A 256 2.15 12.19 1.15
CA GLY A 256 1.52 12.69 -0.07
C GLY A 256 0.32 13.56 0.28
N PHE A 257 -0.33 14.16 -0.72
CA PHE A 257 -1.54 14.95 -0.47
C PHE A 257 -2.76 14.06 -0.21
N CYS A 258 -3.48 14.34 0.88
CA CYS A 258 -4.69 13.62 1.26
C CYS A 258 -5.95 14.45 0.94
N VAL A 259 -6.72 14.02 -0.06
CA VAL A 259 -7.98 14.70 -0.47
C VAL A 259 -9.03 14.58 0.63
N THR A 260 -9.22 13.40 1.21
CA THR A 260 -10.20 13.16 2.29
C THR A 260 -9.87 14.01 3.50
N GLY A 261 -8.62 14.00 3.95
CA GLY A 261 -8.19 14.82 5.07
C GLY A 261 -8.38 16.31 4.80
N PHE A 262 -8.08 16.79 3.59
CA PHE A 262 -8.34 18.18 3.20
C PHE A 262 -9.84 18.54 3.29
N VAL A 263 -10.72 17.68 2.80
CA VAL A 263 -12.18 17.88 2.91
C VAL A 263 -12.63 17.92 4.37
N PHE A 264 -12.13 17.01 5.20
CA PHE A 264 -12.44 17.01 6.64
C PHE A 264 -11.95 18.28 7.34
N LEU A 265 -10.77 18.79 6.98
CA LEU A 265 -10.29 20.07 7.51
C LEU A 265 -11.16 21.25 7.08
N LEU A 266 -11.69 21.26 5.86
CA LEU A 266 -12.67 22.29 5.45
C LEU A 266 -13.93 22.20 6.29
N MET A 267 -14.46 21.00 6.54
CA MET A 267 -15.62 20.77 7.42
C MET A 267 -15.33 21.24 8.85
N LEU A 268 -14.11 21.06 9.35
CA LEU A 268 -13.72 21.57 10.67
C LEU A 268 -13.58 23.09 10.70
N PHE A 269 -12.91 23.68 9.73
CA PHE A 269 -12.52 25.09 9.80
C PHE A 269 -13.63 26.04 9.40
N ILE A 270 -14.43 25.73 8.39
CA ILE A 270 -15.46 26.65 7.89
C ILE A 270 -16.43 27.07 8.98
N PRO A 271 -17.11 26.15 9.71
CA PRO A 271 -18.02 26.54 10.77
C PRO A 271 -17.32 27.24 11.94
N ASN A 272 -16.09 26.81 12.30
CA ASN A 272 -15.33 27.44 13.38
C ASN A 272 -14.89 28.86 13.05
N ILE A 273 -14.49 29.13 11.81
CA ILE A 273 -14.16 30.48 11.32
C ILE A 273 -15.41 31.37 11.38
N TYR A 274 -16.56 30.87 10.87
CA TYR A 274 -17.79 31.62 10.90
C TYR A 274 -18.25 31.91 12.35
N TRP A 275 -18.17 30.92 13.25
CA TRP A 275 -18.41 31.07 14.67
C TRP A 275 -17.53 32.15 15.27
N GLY A 276 -16.22 32.11 15.07
CA GLY A 276 -15.27 33.08 15.62
C GLY A 276 -15.48 34.51 15.13
N MET A 277 -15.99 34.67 13.88
CA MET A 277 -16.20 35.98 13.27
C MET A 277 -17.57 36.61 13.59
N LYS A 278 -18.65 35.80 13.62
CA LYS A 278 -20.02 36.32 13.58
C LYS A 278 -21.00 35.63 14.54
N ALA A 279 -20.65 34.50 15.11
CA ALA A 279 -21.60 33.66 15.84
C ALA A 279 -21.13 33.25 17.25
N LYS A 280 -20.12 33.92 17.79
CA LYS A 280 -19.60 33.65 19.14
C LYS A 280 -20.67 34.00 20.19
N PRO A 281 -20.98 33.10 21.14
CA PRO A 281 -22.00 33.37 22.17
C PRO A 281 -21.58 34.48 23.15
N LYS A 282 -22.55 35.19 23.66
CA LYS A 282 -22.31 36.19 24.73
C LYS A 282 -21.78 35.48 25.97
N GLY A 283 -20.79 36.08 26.63
CA GLY A 283 -20.17 35.52 27.83
C GLY A 283 -19.11 34.45 27.58
N TYR A 284 -18.83 34.08 26.34
CA TYR A 284 -17.81 33.08 26.02
C TYR A 284 -16.42 33.47 26.53
N ASP A 285 -16.03 34.74 26.35
CA ASP A 285 -14.70 35.23 26.75
C ASP A 285 -14.50 35.21 28.29
N GLU A 286 -15.57 35.19 29.06
CA GLU A 286 -15.53 35.05 30.52
C GLU A 286 -15.27 33.59 30.91
N VAL A 287 -15.97 32.64 30.28
CA VAL A 287 -15.77 31.20 30.50
C VAL A 287 -14.39 30.74 30.02
N ALA A 288 -13.89 31.31 28.93
CA ALA A 288 -12.59 30.96 28.38
C ALA A 288 -11.39 31.56 29.16
N LYS A 289 -11.60 32.48 30.13
CA LYS A 289 -10.50 33.05 30.94
C LYS A 289 -9.84 32.04 31.86
N ASP A 290 -10.62 31.11 32.39
CA ASP A 290 -10.20 30.15 33.42
C ASP A 290 -9.92 28.76 32.85
N GLU A 291 -9.62 28.66 31.54
CA GLU A 291 -9.31 27.38 30.93
C GLU A 291 -8.08 26.71 31.56
N ASN A 292 -8.18 25.39 31.73
CA ASN A 292 -7.08 24.60 32.26
C ASN A 292 -5.93 24.59 31.27
N LYS A 293 -4.76 25.12 31.65
CA LYS A 293 -3.58 25.26 30.81
C LYS A 293 -3.06 23.94 30.25
N ILE A 294 -3.24 22.83 30.99
CA ILE A 294 -2.81 21.50 30.54
C ILE A 294 -3.77 21.00 29.45
N LEU A 295 -5.07 21.11 29.64
CA LEU A 295 -6.05 20.73 28.62
C LEU A 295 -5.88 21.60 27.36
N LEU A 296 -5.65 22.89 27.52
CA LEU A 296 -5.38 23.81 26.41
C LEU A 296 -4.10 23.43 25.65
N LEU A 297 -3.04 22.96 26.33
CA LEU A 297 -1.84 22.45 25.69
C LEU A 297 -2.15 21.21 24.84
N PHE A 298 -2.88 20.24 25.40
CA PHE A 298 -3.28 19.04 24.67
C PHE A 298 -4.14 19.39 23.45
N GLU A 299 -5.09 20.31 23.58
CA GLU A 299 -5.92 20.78 22.47
C GLU A 299 -5.05 21.38 21.35
N ARG A 300 -4.16 22.34 21.69
CA ARG A 300 -3.33 23.02 20.69
C ARG A 300 -2.35 22.08 19.99
N VAL A 301 -1.73 21.16 20.74
CA VAL A 301 -0.85 20.14 20.18
C VAL A 301 -1.65 19.21 19.24
N GLY A 302 -2.80 18.72 19.71
CA GLY A 302 -3.65 17.84 18.91
C GLY A 302 -4.17 18.51 17.62
N GLU A 303 -4.63 19.78 17.71
CA GLU A 303 -5.07 20.56 16.54
C GLU A 303 -3.96 20.67 15.47
N VAL A 304 -2.74 20.99 15.89
CA VAL A 304 -1.60 21.11 14.95
C VAL A 304 -1.28 19.75 14.33
N MET A 305 -1.17 18.70 15.14
CA MET A 305 -0.86 17.35 14.65
C MET A 305 -1.90 16.89 13.65
N VAL A 306 -3.18 16.89 13.99
CA VAL A 306 -4.28 16.49 13.12
C VAL A 306 -4.31 17.30 11.82
N THR A 307 -4.09 18.63 11.92
CA THR A 307 -4.07 19.48 10.72
C THR A 307 -2.96 19.09 9.74
N CYS A 308 -1.75 18.85 10.26
CA CYS A 308 -0.63 18.41 9.41
C CYS A 308 -0.88 17.02 8.83
N GLU A 309 -1.26 16.08 9.66
CA GLU A 309 -1.45 14.67 9.30
C GLU A 309 -2.56 14.47 8.26
N PHE A 310 -3.65 15.22 8.38
CA PHE A 310 -4.77 15.18 7.43
C PHE A 310 -4.39 15.68 6.04
N LEU A 311 -3.36 16.51 5.93
CA LEU A 311 -2.86 16.97 4.63
C LEU A 311 -1.86 16.01 3.99
N ILE A 312 -1.11 15.25 4.83
CA ILE A 312 0.10 14.55 4.35
C ILE A 312 -0.03 13.03 4.29
N PHE A 313 -1.08 12.42 4.87
CA PHE A 313 -1.26 10.97 4.85
C PHE A 313 -2.38 10.54 3.90
N PRO A 314 -2.09 10.23 2.61
CA PRO A 314 -3.08 9.76 1.64
C PRO A 314 -3.73 8.42 2.04
N ALA A 315 -3.17 7.71 3.02
CA ALA A 315 -3.79 6.54 3.63
C ALA A 315 -5.18 6.80 4.27
N LEU A 316 -5.52 8.06 4.54
CA LEU A 316 -6.85 8.46 5.00
C LEU A 316 -7.89 8.49 3.86
N ASN A 317 -7.48 8.46 2.58
CA ASN A 317 -8.42 8.40 1.47
C ASN A 317 -9.16 7.06 1.46
N PRO A 318 -10.48 7.03 1.20
CA PRO A 318 -11.21 5.79 1.05
C PRO A 318 -10.64 5.01 -0.14
N TYR A 319 -10.35 3.74 0.09
CA TYR A 319 -9.87 2.84 -0.92
C TYR A 319 -10.94 1.80 -1.25
N LEU A 320 -11.37 1.79 -2.50
CA LEU A 320 -12.22 0.78 -3.09
C LEU A 320 -11.46 0.17 -4.26
N LYS A 321 -11.15 -1.12 -4.17
CA LYS A 321 -10.60 -1.84 -5.32
C LYS A 321 -11.76 -2.41 -6.13
N LEU A 322 -11.87 -1.97 -7.38
CA LEU A 322 -12.79 -2.58 -8.35
C LEU A 322 -12.05 -3.78 -8.97
N LEU A 323 -12.52 -4.97 -8.69
CA LEU A 323 -12.07 -6.20 -9.33
C LEU A 323 -13.02 -6.56 -10.48
N PRO A 324 -12.57 -7.33 -11.50
CA PRO A 324 -13.43 -7.79 -12.58
C PRO A 324 -14.69 -8.50 -12.08
N ASP A 325 -14.60 -9.21 -10.96
CA ASP A 325 -15.68 -9.99 -10.34
C ASP A 325 -16.48 -9.21 -9.28
N GLY A 326 -16.20 -7.91 -9.08
CA GLY A 326 -16.92 -7.09 -8.13
C GLY A 326 -16.06 -6.11 -7.34
N VAL A 327 -16.67 -5.48 -6.33
CA VAL A 327 -16.00 -4.55 -5.43
C VAL A 327 -15.39 -5.33 -4.26
N PHE A 328 -14.07 -5.25 -4.09
CA PHE A 328 -13.44 -5.77 -2.88
C PHE A 328 -13.80 -4.86 -1.70
N PHE A 329 -14.48 -5.42 -0.72
CA PHE A 329 -14.93 -4.72 0.48
C PHE A 329 -14.00 -5.03 1.66
N ASP A 330 -13.11 -4.08 1.98
CA ASP A 330 -12.39 -4.12 3.25
C ASP A 330 -13.34 -3.65 4.37
N TRP A 331 -13.57 -4.51 5.39
CA TRP A 331 -14.40 -4.16 6.54
C TRP A 331 -13.98 -2.86 7.23
N LYS A 332 -12.70 -2.46 7.13
CA LYS A 332 -12.19 -1.17 7.66
C LYS A 332 -12.85 0.05 7.01
N ILE A 333 -13.37 -0.07 5.78
CA ILE A 333 -14.09 1.04 5.13
C ILE A 333 -15.29 1.50 5.97
N ILE A 334 -15.85 0.62 6.81
CA ILE A 334 -16.92 0.96 7.75
C ILE A 334 -16.47 2.09 8.69
N MET A 335 -15.21 2.08 9.14
CA MET A 335 -14.66 3.13 9.99
C MET A 335 -14.53 4.46 9.23
N CYS A 336 -14.12 4.42 7.96
CA CYS A 336 -14.05 5.60 7.10
C CYS A 336 -15.46 6.18 6.86
N VAL A 337 -16.44 5.34 6.55
CA VAL A 337 -17.84 5.75 6.38
C VAL A 337 -18.41 6.29 7.70
N ALA A 338 -18.14 5.65 8.84
CA ALA A 338 -18.56 6.14 10.14
C ALA A 338 -17.95 7.51 10.47
N ALA A 339 -16.67 7.72 10.17
CA ALA A 339 -16.02 9.01 10.32
C ALA A 339 -16.70 10.10 9.48
N LEU A 340 -17.04 9.79 8.22
CA LEU A 340 -17.77 10.72 7.35
C LEU A 340 -19.16 11.04 7.90
N VAL A 341 -19.91 10.04 8.39
CA VAL A 341 -21.22 10.24 9.03
C VAL A 341 -21.10 11.15 10.25
N LEU A 342 -20.08 10.96 11.10
CA LEU A 342 -19.83 11.82 12.25
C LEU A 342 -19.52 13.25 11.84
N MET A 343 -18.77 13.46 10.75
CA MET A 343 -18.51 14.81 10.24
C MET A 343 -19.76 15.46 9.65
N ILE A 344 -20.65 14.70 9.00
CA ILE A 344 -21.96 15.20 8.55
C ILE A 344 -22.82 15.60 9.75
N LEU A 345 -22.84 14.78 10.81
CA LEU A 345 -23.53 15.13 12.06
C LEU A 345 -22.94 16.38 12.72
N TYR A 346 -21.63 16.58 12.63
CA TYR A 346 -20.95 17.78 13.09
C TYR A 346 -21.41 19.03 12.32
N GLU A 347 -21.54 18.96 10.99
CA GLU A 347 -22.11 20.06 10.20
C GLU A 347 -23.58 20.32 10.57
N CYS A 348 -24.38 19.28 10.76
CA CYS A 348 -25.77 19.42 11.22
C CYS A 348 -25.85 20.08 12.61
N TYR A 349 -24.94 19.74 13.52
CA TYR A 349 -24.81 20.40 14.82
C TYR A 349 -24.55 21.90 14.65
N TRP A 350 -23.60 22.31 13.77
CA TRP A 350 -23.31 23.72 13.52
C TRP A 350 -24.48 24.46 12.87
N VAL A 351 -25.18 23.84 11.91
CA VAL A 351 -26.40 24.42 11.31
C VAL A 351 -27.47 24.66 12.38
N ARG A 352 -27.67 23.70 13.30
CA ARG A 352 -28.58 23.86 14.45
C ARG A 352 -28.14 25.03 15.35
N TYR A 353 -26.85 25.07 15.73
CA TYR A 353 -26.31 26.14 16.56
C TYR A 353 -26.48 27.53 15.91
N PHE A 354 -26.18 27.67 14.63
CA PHE A 354 -26.31 28.95 13.93
C PHE A 354 -27.75 29.42 13.77
N ARG A 355 -28.72 28.52 13.83
CA ARG A 355 -30.15 28.80 13.79
C ARG A 355 -30.78 29.01 15.19
N SER A 356 -30.06 28.69 16.25
CA SER A 356 -30.50 28.91 17.63
C SER A 356 -30.27 30.35 18.09
N GLU A 357 -30.59 30.64 19.36
CA GLU A 357 -30.29 31.92 20.01
C GLU A 357 -28.77 32.13 20.23
N ARG A 358 -27.96 31.11 19.92
CA ARG A 358 -26.51 31.10 20.11
C ARG A 358 -26.09 31.36 21.53
N ALA A 359 -26.81 30.80 22.49
CA ALA A 359 -26.44 30.84 23.88
C ALA A 359 -25.26 29.90 24.18
N LEU A 360 -24.54 30.12 25.27
CA LEU A 360 -23.49 29.22 25.74
C LEU A 360 -23.97 27.76 25.85
N ARG A 361 -25.22 27.58 26.35
CA ARG A 361 -25.85 26.27 26.48
C ARG A 361 -26.05 25.58 25.12
N ASP A 362 -26.34 26.32 24.05
CA ASP A 362 -26.50 25.78 22.70
C ASP A 362 -25.19 25.25 22.16
N GLN A 363 -24.08 25.98 22.46
CA GLN A 363 -22.74 25.61 22.00
C GLN A 363 -22.23 24.34 22.66
N TYR A 364 -22.48 24.13 23.94
CA TYR A 364 -22.01 22.95 24.67
C TYR A 364 -23.06 21.85 24.78
N SER A 365 -24.15 21.95 24.02
CA SER A 365 -25.26 20.99 24.10
C SER A 365 -24.88 19.64 23.42
N SER A 366 -25.65 18.62 23.81
CA SER A 366 -25.61 17.31 23.13
C SER A 366 -26.35 17.37 21.80
N PHE A 367 -25.92 16.53 20.86
CA PHE A 367 -26.57 16.36 19.58
C PHE A 367 -26.44 14.92 19.10
N ALA A 368 -27.54 14.34 18.59
CA ALA A 368 -27.59 12.95 18.13
C ALA A 368 -27.05 11.91 19.15
N GLY A 369 -27.23 12.19 20.44
CA GLY A 369 -26.76 11.33 21.55
C GLY A 369 -25.30 11.59 21.98
N PHE A 370 -24.54 12.44 21.28
CA PHE A 370 -23.18 12.78 21.67
C PHE A 370 -23.17 13.99 22.63
N PRO A 371 -22.54 13.87 23.84
CA PRO A 371 -22.36 15.00 24.72
C PRO A 371 -21.37 16.00 24.15
N VAL A 372 -21.53 17.30 24.39
CA VAL A 372 -20.67 18.39 23.85
C VAL A 372 -20.30 18.15 22.39
N ALA A 373 -21.34 17.96 21.57
CA ALA A 373 -21.23 17.38 20.23
C ALA A 373 -20.24 18.12 19.31
N GLY A 374 -20.09 19.45 19.48
CA GLY A 374 -19.12 20.25 18.75
C GLY A 374 -17.66 19.81 18.96
N ALA A 375 -17.37 19.12 20.07
CA ALA A 375 -16.06 18.58 20.37
C ALA A 375 -15.96 17.06 20.12
N THR A 376 -16.97 16.30 20.53
CA THR A 376 -16.89 14.83 20.50
C THR A 376 -16.98 14.26 19.08
N LEU A 377 -17.85 14.81 18.24
CA LEU A 377 -18.05 14.29 16.87
C LEU A 377 -16.77 14.33 16.02
N PRO A 378 -16.08 15.47 15.87
CA PRO A 378 -14.87 15.53 15.06
C PRO A 378 -13.71 14.72 15.65
N VAL A 379 -13.57 14.68 16.99
CA VAL A 379 -12.51 13.89 17.64
C VAL A 379 -12.67 12.40 17.38
N ILE A 380 -13.90 11.87 17.49
CA ILE A 380 -14.18 10.46 17.19
C ILE A 380 -13.94 10.18 15.70
N ALA A 381 -14.31 11.10 14.80
CA ALA A 381 -14.05 10.96 13.37
C ALA A 381 -12.54 10.86 13.06
N VAL A 382 -11.71 11.71 13.68
CA VAL A 382 -10.24 11.64 13.57
C VAL A 382 -9.72 10.29 14.04
N PHE A 383 -10.16 9.83 15.19
CA PHE A 383 -9.75 8.56 15.76
C PHE A 383 -10.10 7.38 14.84
N LEU A 384 -11.33 7.37 14.30
CA LEU A 384 -11.77 6.33 13.35
C LEU A 384 -10.97 6.34 12.04
N LEU A 385 -10.61 7.52 11.52
CA LEU A 385 -9.75 7.62 10.34
C LEU A 385 -8.33 7.10 10.62
N GLY A 386 -7.79 7.34 11.83
CA GLY A 386 -6.52 6.77 12.26
C GLY A 386 -6.55 5.23 12.28
N LEU A 387 -7.62 4.64 12.82
CA LEU A 387 -7.82 3.19 12.81
C LEU A 387 -8.04 2.65 11.39
N TYR A 388 -8.84 3.32 10.58
CA TYR A 388 -9.07 2.97 9.17
C TYR A 388 -7.76 2.87 8.40
N SER A 389 -6.94 3.91 8.49
CA SER A 389 -5.68 4.02 7.78
C SER A 389 -4.55 3.19 8.38
N MET A 390 -4.78 2.51 9.52
CA MET A 390 -3.74 1.83 10.32
C MET A 390 -2.57 2.74 10.71
N ASN A 391 -2.82 4.06 10.76
CA ASN A 391 -1.82 5.06 11.07
C ASN A 391 -1.87 5.41 12.57
N LEU A 392 -0.90 4.88 13.32
CA LEU A 392 -0.83 5.08 14.77
C LEU A 392 -0.61 6.55 15.14
N ILE A 393 0.08 7.34 14.29
CA ILE A 393 0.33 8.76 14.55
C ILE A 393 -1.01 9.49 14.57
N VAL A 394 -1.85 9.33 13.54
CA VAL A 394 -3.20 9.94 13.47
C VAL A 394 -4.08 9.48 14.62
N THR A 395 -4.01 8.18 14.97
CA THR A 395 -4.78 7.63 16.10
C THR A 395 -4.40 8.29 17.42
N PHE A 396 -3.10 8.43 17.70
CA PHE A 396 -2.62 9.10 18.92
C PHE A 396 -2.93 10.59 18.92
N SER A 397 -2.85 11.26 17.79
CA SER A 397 -3.21 12.68 17.66
C SER A 397 -4.68 12.91 17.96
N GLY A 398 -5.55 12.00 17.51
CA GLY A 398 -6.97 12.00 17.87
C GLY A 398 -7.21 11.87 19.38
N ILE A 399 -6.44 11.01 20.06
CA ILE A 399 -6.50 10.87 21.53
C ILE A 399 -6.01 12.15 22.21
N ILE A 400 -4.89 12.71 21.79
CA ILE A 400 -4.34 13.96 22.35
C ILE A 400 -5.34 15.10 22.19
N LEU A 401 -5.90 15.27 20.99
CA LEU A 401 -6.94 16.26 20.72
C LEU A 401 -8.17 16.02 21.58
N GLY A 402 -8.60 14.76 21.74
CA GLY A 402 -9.74 14.39 22.55
C GLY A 402 -9.59 14.76 24.02
N ILE A 403 -8.44 14.49 24.63
CA ILE A 403 -8.14 14.87 26.01
C ILE A 403 -8.30 16.39 26.21
N GLY A 404 -7.70 17.18 25.29
CA GLY A 404 -7.77 18.64 25.35
C GLY A 404 -9.17 19.16 25.03
N HIS A 405 -9.63 18.92 23.82
CA HIS A 405 -10.83 19.55 23.25
C HIS A 405 -12.12 19.12 23.94
N ILE A 406 -12.34 17.80 24.10
CA ILE A 406 -13.50 17.29 24.83
C ILE A 406 -13.42 17.68 26.33
N GLY A 407 -12.22 17.61 26.92
CA GLY A 407 -12.00 17.98 28.32
C GLY A 407 -12.37 19.43 28.63
N ILE A 408 -12.00 20.40 27.80
CA ILE A 408 -12.35 21.81 27.90
C ILE A 408 -13.85 21.99 27.75
N HIS A 409 -14.45 21.40 26.70
CA HIS A 409 -15.89 21.54 26.44
C HIS A 409 -16.75 20.94 27.56
N LEU A 410 -16.37 19.78 28.12
CA LEU A 410 -17.08 19.19 29.29
C LEU A 410 -16.97 20.05 30.55
N ARG A 411 -15.82 20.70 30.77
CA ARG A 411 -15.62 21.59 31.88
C ARG A 411 -16.54 22.82 31.76
N HIS A 412 -16.55 23.48 30.60
CA HIS A 412 -17.42 24.61 30.33
C HIS A 412 -18.91 24.22 30.47
N TYR A 413 -19.30 23.05 29.96
CA TYR A 413 -20.66 22.55 30.13
C TYR A 413 -21.08 22.40 31.60
N LYS A 414 -20.20 21.85 32.46
CA LYS A 414 -20.46 21.72 33.90
C LYS A 414 -20.56 23.07 34.60
N GLU A 415 -19.73 24.03 34.23
CA GLU A 415 -19.75 25.38 34.80
C GLU A 415 -21.03 26.17 34.43
N ILE A 416 -21.60 25.90 33.25
CA ILE A 416 -22.85 26.52 32.77
C ILE A 416 -24.05 25.92 33.49
N ILE A 417 -24.13 24.58 33.60
CA ILE A 417 -25.24 23.91 34.28
C ILE A 417 -25.22 24.14 35.80
N GLY A 418 -24.04 24.26 36.42
CA GLY A 418 -23.90 24.51 37.85
C GLY A 418 -24.26 25.94 38.28
N LYS A 419 -24.54 26.83 37.32
CA LYS A 419 -25.00 28.22 37.56
C LYS A 419 -26.51 28.38 37.36
N ASP A 420 -27.19 27.36 36.80
CA ASP A 420 -28.66 27.27 36.76
C ASP A 420 -29.18 26.55 38.01
#